data_531552c027f458c5612199008b35af25
#
_entry.id   531552c027f458c5612199008b35af25
#
_cell.length_a   1.000
_cell.length_b   1.000
_cell.length_c   1.000
_cell.angle_alpha   90.00
_cell.angle_beta   90.00
_cell.angle_gamma   90.00
#
_symmetry.space_group_name_H-M   'P 1'
#
loop_
_entity.id
_entity.type
_entity.pdbx_description
1 polymer ?
#
loop_
_entity_poly.entity_id
_entity_poly.type
_entity_poly.pdbx_seq_one_letter_code
_entity_poly.pdbx_strand_id
1 'polypeptide(L)'
;MSFRDRDRGDRRPSGGSRGGNRFGGRDSGSRFSGGGRDSSRDGGSFGGNSFKNKQPGERLRKPRWDMNSLQPFRKDFYQPHPNVLARSPHMVEIYRSNKEVTVKGSNIPGPNIYFEEGGFPDYVLNEIRKQGFTEPTAIQAQGWPIALSGRDMVGIAQTGSGKTLAYILPAIVHINNQPRLARNDGPIALVLAPTRELAQQIQQVAADFGSTSQVRNTCIFGGAPKGPQARDLERGVEICIATPGRLIDFLERGTTNLRRCTYLVLDEADRMLDMGFEPQIRKIVEQIRPDRQTLMWSATWPKEVRNLAEEFLTDYIQINIGSLQLAANHNILQIVDVCEEYEKEGKLMKLLEEISNEPENKTIIFVETKRKVDDITRAINRFGWQAIGIHGDKSQQERDYVLNQFRASRSAILVATDVAARGLDVEDVKFVINLDYPSNSEDYVHRIGRTGRSQRTGTAYAFFTPGNAHKANDLIQVLEEAKQVVNPKLYELSRNPGVFKRGRFGGRSGGGGGSGGRGSGGLRSSRGGRDGDKGGRYDRGSGGGDRNSKWGSGGGSSYGSKSFPSNNYSSNSNSGGSYGQNNGNSYGSGGGTGGSSSGGYRQQNGY
;
A
#
# COMPACT_ATOMS: atom_id res chain seq x y z
N MET A 1 -28.63 60.71 -8.32
CA MET A 1 -29.99 60.75 -8.92
C MET A 1 -30.50 59.35 -8.75
N SER A 2 -31.22 59.06 -7.65
CA SER A 2 -32.62 59.33 -7.33
C SER A 2 -33.51 58.18 -7.80
N PHE A 3 -33.87 57.30 -6.84
CA PHE A 3 -35.22 56.94 -6.35
C PHE A 3 -36.14 56.12 -7.31
N ARG A 4 -36.72 55.01 -6.89
CA ARG A 4 -37.79 54.71 -5.92
C ARG A 4 -38.09 53.20 -5.97
N ASP A 5 -38.11 52.46 -4.90
CA ASP A 5 -39.14 52.14 -3.92
C ASP A 5 -40.54 51.76 -4.43
N ARG A 6 -40.96 50.58 -3.97
CA ARG A 6 -42.28 50.21 -3.42
C ARG A 6 -42.44 48.69 -3.48
N ASP A 7 -42.46 47.98 -2.42
CA ASP A 7 -43.25 47.85 -1.18
C ASP A 7 -44.53 47.03 -1.35
N ARG A 8 -44.69 46.03 -0.50
CA ARG A 8 -45.87 45.37 0.05
C ARG A 8 -46.62 44.32 -0.78
N GLY A 9 -46.89 43.14 -0.24
CA GLY A 9 -47.77 42.84 0.82
C GLY A 9 -47.91 41.37 1.18
N ASP A 10 -47.92 41.16 2.44
CA ASP A 10 -48.40 40.08 3.24
C ASP A 10 -49.75 39.45 2.82
N ARG A 11 -49.87 38.14 3.10
CA ARG A 11 -50.99 37.58 3.87
C ARG A 11 -50.89 36.06 4.02
N ARG A 12 -50.65 35.63 5.26
CA ARG A 12 -51.22 34.39 5.81
C ARG A 12 -52.65 34.69 6.27
N PRO A 13 -53.55 33.68 6.40
CA PRO A 13 -53.79 32.98 7.66
C PRO A 13 -54.13 31.48 7.46
N SER A 14 -53.69 30.59 8.29
CA SER A 14 -54.21 30.09 9.61
C SER A 14 -55.57 29.39 9.59
N GLY A 15 -55.55 28.23 10.23
CA GLY A 15 -56.68 27.55 10.88
C GLY A 15 -57.05 26.25 10.17
N GLY A 16 -57.13 25.11 10.78
CA GLY A 16 -57.45 24.66 12.08
C GLY A 16 -58.09 23.30 11.95
N SER A 17 -57.59 22.33 12.60
CA SER A 17 -58.12 21.66 13.75
C SER A 17 -59.13 20.50 13.54
N ARG A 18 -58.76 19.36 14.14
CA ARG A 18 -59.53 18.32 14.85
C ARG A 18 -60.31 17.30 14.02
N GLY A 19 -60.02 16.06 14.27
CA GLY A 19 -60.47 15.09 15.29
C GLY A 19 -60.94 13.89 14.51
N GLY A 20 -60.69 12.71 14.83
CA GLY A 20 -60.96 11.95 15.97
C GLY A 20 -61.48 10.59 15.60
N ASN A 21 -60.79 9.58 16.06
CA ASN A 21 -61.35 8.33 16.59
C ASN A 21 -62.30 7.40 15.80
N ARG A 22 -61.87 6.18 15.79
CA ARG A 22 -62.48 4.98 16.39
C ARG A 22 -62.90 3.83 15.48
N PHE A 23 -62.28 2.67 15.81
CA PHE A 23 -62.87 1.34 16.09
C PHE A 23 -63.59 0.51 15.04
N GLY A 24 -63.18 -0.76 15.06
CA GLY A 24 -63.99 -1.98 14.85
C GLY A 24 -63.74 -2.63 13.52
N GLY A 25 -63.36 -3.82 13.37
CA GLY A 25 -63.52 -5.03 14.13
C GLY A 25 -64.18 -6.08 13.27
N ARG A 26 -63.60 -7.30 13.26
CA ARG A 26 -64.23 -8.59 13.00
C ARG A 26 -64.54 -8.95 11.54
N ASP A 27 -63.95 -10.04 11.14
CA ASP A 27 -64.23 -11.49 11.29
C ASP A 27 -64.96 -12.12 10.11
N SER A 28 -64.60 -13.38 9.93
CA SER A 28 -65.24 -14.48 9.18
C SER A 28 -64.76 -14.59 7.70
N GLY A 29 -64.16 -15.65 7.25
CA GLY A 29 -64.34 -17.07 7.51
C GLY A 29 -65.05 -17.74 6.36
N SER A 30 -64.38 -18.67 5.71
CA SER A 30 -64.87 -19.94 5.09
C SER A 30 -64.05 -20.30 3.87
N ARG A 31 -63.26 -21.39 3.89
CA ARG A 31 -63.59 -22.81 3.63
C ARG A 31 -64.21 -23.07 2.23
N PHE A 32 -63.51 -23.83 1.44
CA PHE A 32 -63.81 -25.14 0.82
C PHE A 32 -62.85 -25.35 -0.34
N SER A 33 -61.94 -26.33 -0.27
CA SER A 33 -61.98 -27.72 -0.67
C SER A 33 -61.90 -27.91 -2.19
N GLY A 34 -60.88 -28.57 -2.61
CA GLY A 34 -60.90 -29.93 -3.08
C GLY A 34 -60.07 -30.18 -4.31
N GLY A 35 -59.21 -31.12 -4.21
CA GLY A 35 -59.08 -32.16 -5.21
C GLY A 35 -57.88 -32.13 -6.12
N GLY A 36 -57.03 -33.16 -5.95
CA GLY A 36 -56.57 -34.01 -7.00
C GLY A 36 -55.08 -34.00 -7.31
N ARG A 37 -54.38 -34.91 -6.72
CA ARG A 37 -53.30 -35.82 -7.23
C ARG A 37 -52.73 -35.46 -8.61
N ASP A 38 -51.40 -35.24 -8.69
CA ASP A 38 -50.53 -36.31 -9.17
C ASP A 38 -49.04 -36.05 -8.85
N SER A 39 -48.43 -37.16 -8.54
CA SER A 39 -47.04 -37.36 -8.17
C SER A 39 -46.12 -37.27 -9.38
N SER A 40 -45.08 -36.51 -9.31
CA SER A 40 -43.77 -36.88 -9.88
C SER A 40 -42.65 -36.29 -9.03
N ARG A 41 -41.97 -37.18 -8.35
CA ARG A 41 -40.70 -36.98 -7.67
C ARG A 41 -39.66 -36.61 -8.72
N ASP A 42 -39.12 -35.42 -8.64
CA ASP A 42 -37.79 -35.17 -9.16
C ASP A 42 -36.94 -34.61 -8.04
N GLY A 43 -36.04 -35.47 -7.59
CA GLY A 43 -35.08 -35.19 -6.54
C GLY A 43 -33.98 -34.27 -7.05
N GLY A 44 -34.24 -32.96 -6.97
CA GLY A 44 -33.21 -31.93 -7.13
C GLY A 44 -32.32 -31.88 -5.90
N SER A 45 -31.19 -32.58 -5.99
CA SER A 45 -30.06 -32.46 -5.07
C SER A 45 -29.68 -30.99 -4.95
N PHE A 46 -29.96 -30.38 -3.81
CA PHE A 46 -29.35 -29.09 -3.41
C PHE A 46 -27.85 -29.31 -3.21
N GLY A 47 -27.09 -29.11 -4.28
CA GLY A 47 -25.64 -29.03 -4.25
C GLY A 47 -25.17 -27.78 -3.50
N GLY A 48 -25.15 -27.88 -2.19
CA GLY A 48 -24.37 -26.99 -1.35
C GLY A 48 -22.90 -27.39 -1.47
N ASN A 49 -22.12 -26.66 -2.27
CA ASN A 49 -20.68 -26.48 -2.11
C ASN A 49 -20.02 -25.90 -3.38
N SER A 50 -20.37 -24.69 -3.80
CA SER A 50 -19.64 -24.03 -4.88
C SER A 50 -19.20 -22.58 -4.54
N PHE A 51 -19.18 -22.22 -3.27
CA PHE A 51 -18.76 -20.85 -2.88
C PHE A 51 -17.28 -20.73 -2.47
N LYS A 52 -16.52 -21.81 -2.45
CA LYS A 52 -15.16 -21.80 -1.84
C LYS A 52 -13.98 -21.53 -2.80
N ASN A 53 -14.18 -21.44 -4.13
CA ASN A 53 -13.04 -21.29 -5.06
C ASN A 53 -13.28 -20.35 -6.24
N LYS A 54 -14.14 -19.32 -6.12
CA LYS A 54 -14.25 -18.32 -7.20
C LYS A 54 -13.12 -17.30 -7.07
N GLN A 55 -12.28 -17.25 -8.08
CA GLN A 55 -11.28 -16.19 -8.17
C GLN A 55 -11.94 -14.83 -8.40
N PRO A 56 -11.44 -13.75 -7.77
CA PRO A 56 -11.95 -12.41 -8.04
C PRO A 56 -11.85 -12.06 -9.53
N GLY A 57 -12.97 -11.59 -10.12
CA GLY A 57 -13.02 -11.19 -11.52
C GLY A 57 -13.51 -12.26 -12.51
N GLU A 58 -13.89 -13.45 -12.05
CA GLU A 58 -14.44 -14.51 -12.95
C GLU A 58 -15.70 -14.08 -13.70
N ARG A 59 -16.47 -13.15 -13.13
CA ARG A 59 -17.70 -12.64 -13.77
C ARG A 59 -17.44 -11.50 -14.75
N LEU A 60 -16.25 -10.90 -14.73
CA LEU A 60 -15.89 -9.85 -15.65
C LEU A 60 -15.61 -10.43 -17.04
N ARG A 61 -16.45 -10.06 -17.99
CA ARG A 61 -16.22 -10.41 -19.38
C ARG A 61 -15.29 -9.38 -20.01
N LYS A 62 -14.33 -9.84 -20.80
CA LYS A 62 -13.45 -8.96 -21.58
C LYS A 62 -14.32 -8.17 -22.59
N PRO A 63 -14.32 -6.83 -22.55
CA PRO A 63 -15.00 -6.03 -23.54
C PRO A 63 -14.43 -6.28 -24.95
N ARG A 64 -15.27 -6.22 -25.96
CA ARG A 64 -14.79 -6.12 -27.35
C ARG A 64 -14.57 -4.65 -27.65
N TRP A 65 -13.32 -4.30 -27.91
CA TRP A 65 -12.94 -2.94 -28.27
C TRP A 65 -12.93 -2.79 -29.79
N ASP A 66 -13.81 -1.96 -30.31
CA ASP A 66 -13.75 -1.52 -31.69
C ASP A 66 -13.00 -0.17 -31.72
N MET A 67 -11.76 -0.21 -32.18
CA MET A 67 -10.86 0.94 -32.18
C MET A 67 -11.42 2.09 -33.05
N ASN A 68 -12.21 1.79 -34.07
CA ASN A 68 -12.78 2.80 -34.94
C ASN A 68 -13.96 3.55 -34.31
N SER A 69 -14.62 2.94 -33.33
CA SER A 69 -15.74 3.54 -32.60
C SER A 69 -15.33 4.28 -31.35
N LEU A 70 -14.06 4.15 -30.90
CA LEU A 70 -13.55 4.86 -29.72
C LEU A 70 -13.39 6.34 -30.05
N GLN A 71 -13.92 7.19 -29.16
CA GLN A 71 -13.65 8.63 -29.24
C GLN A 71 -12.15 8.86 -29.11
N PRO A 72 -11.52 9.54 -30.11
CA PRO A 72 -10.11 9.89 -30.01
C PRO A 72 -9.89 10.88 -28.87
N PHE A 73 -8.73 10.80 -28.24
CA PHE A 73 -8.30 11.73 -27.20
C PHE A 73 -6.85 12.11 -27.43
N ARG A 74 -6.50 13.31 -27.00
CA ARG A 74 -5.12 13.79 -27.03
C ARG A 74 -4.41 13.30 -25.77
N LYS A 75 -3.16 12.83 -25.90
CA LYS A 75 -2.30 12.42 -24.79
C LYS A 75 -0.90 13.06 -24.83
N ASP A 76 -0.54 13.73 -25.91
CA ASP A 76 0.70 14.48 -26.04
C ASP A 76 0.45 15.96 -25.76
N PHE A 77 0.96 16.42 -24.61
CA PHE A 77 0.84 17.79 -24.11
C PHE A 77 2.21 18.45 -23.90
N TYR A 78 3.31 17.68 -24.05
CA TYR A 78 4.62 18.19 -23.77
C TYR A 78 5.07 19.20 -24.82
N GLN A 79 5.43 20.38 -24.35
CA GLN A 79 6.09 21.40 -25.13
C GLN A 79 7.42 21.72 -24.41
N PRO A 80 8.58 21.37 -25.02
CA PRO A 80 9.86 21.63 -24.38
C PRO A 80 10.07 23.11 -24.15
N HIS A 81 10.42 23.46 -22.91
CA HIS A 81 10.75 24.84 -22.57
C HIS A 81 12.03 25.30 -23.29
N PRO A 82 12.18 26.58 -23.67
CA PRO A 82 13.39 27.08 -24.33
C PRO A 82 14.70 26.69 -23.64
N ASN A 83 14.75 26.71 -22.31
CA ASN A 83 15.90 26.27 -21.54
C ASN A 83 16.23 24.79 -21.75
N VAL A 84 15.21 23.92 -21.89
CA VAL A 84 15.40 22.48 -22.15
C VAL A 84 15.98 22.28 -23.55
N LEU A 85 15.48 23.04 -24.55
CA LEU A 85 15.97 23.01 -25.92
C LEU A 85 17.41 23.55 -26.05
N ALA A 86 17.76 24.53 -25.26
CA ALA A 86 19.11 25.14 -25.26
C ALA A 86 20.18 24.25 -24.60
N ARG A 87 19.80 23.22 -23.84
CA ARG A 87 20.75 22.29 -23.21
C ARG A 87 21.40 21.39 -24.24
N SER A 88 22.71 21.39 -24.30
CA SER A 88 23.45 20.45 -25.13
C SER A 88 23.26 18.99 -24.62
N PRO A 89 23.38 17.98 -25.51
CA PRO A 89 23.34 16.58 -25.07
C PRO A 89 24.32 16.26 -23.93
N HIS A 90 25.49 16.90 -23.94
CA HIS A 90 26.50 16.74 -22.90
C HIS A 90 26.00 17.26 -21.53
N MET A 91 25.34 18.41 -21.47
CA MET A 91 24.76 18.94 -20.23
C MET A 91 23.64 18.03 -19.69
N VAL A 92 22.83 17.46 -20.58
CA VAL A 92 21.79 16.49 -20.22
C VAL A 92 22.42 15.23 -19.59
N GLU A 93 23.53 14.75 -20.19
CA GLU A 93 24.22 13.56 -19.68
C GLU A 93 24.90 13.82 -18.35
N ILE A 94 25.53 14.97 -18.15
CA ILE A 94 26.09 15.40 -16.85
C ILE A 94 24.97 15.43 -15.79
N TYR A 95 23.81 16.00 -16.10
CA TYR A 95 22.68 16.05 -15.16
C TYR A 95 22.24 14.63 -14.79
N ARG A 96 22.06 13.75 -15.79
CA ARG A 96 21.66 12.35 -15.57
C ARG A 96 22.69 11.61 -14.73
N SER A 97 23.96 11.77 -15.02
CA SER A 97 25.04 11.14 -14.25
C SER A 97 25.07 11.62 -12.79
N ASN A 98 24.98 12.94 -12.57
CA ASN A 98 24.99 13.52 -11.23
C ASN A 98 23.77 13.12 -10.37
N LYS A 99 22.63 12.88 -11.01
CA LYS A 99 21.37 12.47 -10.33
C LYS A 99 21.14 10.95 -10.46
N GLU A 100 22.15 10.19 -10.94
CA GLU A 100 22.08 8.73 -11.12
C GLU A 100 20.88 8.27 -11.96
N VAL A 101 20.54 9.04 -13.01
CA VAL A 101 19.40 8.76 -13.90
C VAL A 101 19.89 7.94 -15.09
N THR A 102 19.38 6.73 -15.23
CA THR A 102 19.56 5.91 -16.44
C THR A 102 18.24 5.83 -17.21
N VAL A 103 18.31 6.01 -18.53
CA VAL A 103 17.13 5.95 -19.40
C VAL A 103 17.33 4.95 -20.53
N LYS A 104 16.26 4.23 -20.90
CA LYS A 104 16.22 3.31 -22.04
C LYS A 104 14.96 3.55 -22.85
N GLY A 105 15.10 3.53 -24.16
CA GLY A 105 13.98 3.77 -25.11
C GLY A 105 14.41 4.62 -26.28
N SER A 106 13.44 5.02 -27.11
CA SER A 106 13.65 5.84 -28.30
C SER A 106 13.13 7.28 -28.05
N ASN A 107 13.79 8.29 -28.67
CA ASN A 107 13.35 9.69 -28.66
C ASN A 107 13.02 10.22 -27.24
N ILE A 108 13.96 10.04 -26.31
CA ILE A 108 13.79 10.40 -24.91
C ILE A 108 13.94 11.92 -24.76
N PRO A 109 12.91 12.65 -24.26
CA PRO A 109 13.02 14.08 -24.04
C PRO A 109 14.04 14.42 -22.93
N GLY A 110 14.60 15.63 -23.00
CA GLY A 110 15.49 16.15 -21.96
C GLY A 110 14.77 16.34 -20.62
N PRO A 111 15.51 16.28 -19.49
CA PRO A 111 14.91 16.46 -18.17
C PRO A 111 14.51 17.92 -17.92
N ASN A 112 13.41 18.13 -17.19
CA ASN A 112 12.98 19.42 -16.65
C ASN A 112 13.67 19.65 -15.31
N ILE A 113 14.71 20.47 -15.26
CA ILE A 113 15.51 20.68 -14.05
C ILE A 113 14.78 21.60 -13.05
N TYR A 114 13.95 22.51 -13.56
CA TYR A 114 13.13 23.43 -12.78
C TYR A 114 11.65 23.18 -13.01
N PHE A 115 10.80 23.54 -12.04
CA PHE A 115 9.34 23.33 -12.14
C PHE A 115 8.72 24.09 -13.31
N GLU A 116 9.22 25.28 -13.62
CA GLU A 116 8.76 26.13 -14.73
C GLU A 116 8.96 25.49 -16.10
N GLU A 117 9.94 24.57 -16.21
CA GLU A 117 10.23 23.86 -17.46
C GLU A 117 9.23 22.74 -17.78
N GLY A 118 8.43 22.34 -16.77
CA GLY A 118 7.45 21.27 -16.90
C GLY A 118 6.24 21.61 -17.78
N GLY A 119 6.04 22.90 -18.10
CA GLY A 119 4.87 23.34 -18.87
C GLY A 119 3.55 23.11 -18.15
N PHE A 120 3.57 23.01 -16.82
CA PHE A 120 2.37 22.86 -16.02
C PHE A 120 1.58 24.15 -15.96
N PRO A 121 0.23 24.07 -15.94
CA PRO A 121 -0.60 25.24 -15.73
C PRO A 121 -0.33 25.93 -14.39
N ASP A 122 -0.60 27.24 -14.32
CA ASP A 122 -0.34 28.06 -13.13
C ASP A 122 -0.97 27.52 -11.84
N TYR A 123 -2.15 26.93 -11.92
CA TYR A 123 -2.81 26.34 -10.75
C TYR A 123 -2.02 25.16 -10.17
N VAL A 124 -1.29 24.39 -10.99
CA VAL A 124 -0.39 23.32 -10.53
C VAL A 124 0.87 23.92 -9.92
N LEU A 125 1.50 24.88 -10.60
CA LEU A 125 2.73 25.53 -10.11
C LEU A 125 2.49 26.27 -8.79
N ASN A 126 1.34 26.91 -8.62
CA ASN A 126 0.98 27.58 -7.38
C ASN A 126 0.84 26.58 -6.21
N GLU A 127 0.27 25.40 -6.45
CA GLU A 127 0.18 24.35 -5.42
C GLU A 127 1.56 23.78 -5.09
N ILE A 128 2.45 23.57 -6.07
CA ILE A 128 3.85 23.18 -5.85
C ILE A 128 4.56 24.17 -4.93
N ARG A 129 4.43 25.48 -5.19
CA ARG A 129 5.04 26.54 -4.37
C ARG A 129 4.46 26.58 -2.96
N LYS A 130 3.15 26.42 -2.82
CA LYS A 130 2.44 26.36 -1.53
C LYS A 130 2.91 25.18 -0.68
N GLN A 131 3.21 24.02 -1.29
CA GLN A 131 3.77 22.84 -0.64
C GLN A 131 5.25 23.02 -0.23
N GLY A 132 5.90 24.12 -0.66
CA GLY A 132 7.29 24.43 -0.30
C GLY A 132 8.34 23.64 -1.08
N PHE A 133 7.99 23.01 -2.20
CA PHE A 133 8.96 22.32 -3.05
C PHE A 133 9.84 23.33 -3.79
N THR A 134 11.16 23.10 -3.77
CA THR A 134 12.16 24.00 -4.34
C THR A 134 12.63 23.57 -5.74
N GLU A 135 12.80 22.29 -5.96
CA GLU A 135 13.22 21.70 -7.23
C GLU A 135 12.57 20.33 -7.47
N PRO A 136 12.42 19.90 -8.74
CA PRO A 136 11.97 18.56 -9.05
C PRO A 136 12.97 17.50 -8.57
N THR A 137 12.48 16.40 -8.06
CA THR A 137 13.32 15.22 -7.83
C THR A 137 13.79 14.61 -9.17
N ALA A 138 14.84 13.79 -9.15
CA ALA A 138 15.40 13.19 -10.37
C ALA A 138 14.35 12.43 -11.20
N ILE A 139 13.46 11.67 -10.53
CA ILE A 139 12.40 10.91 -11.20
C ILE A 139 11.30 11.83 -11.77
N GLN A 140 10.99 12.95 -11.13
CA GLN A 140 10.06 13.97 -11.61
C GLN A 140 10.64 14.70 -12.80
N ALA A 141 11.88 15.16 -12.70
CA ALA A 141 12.57 15.91 -13.75
C ALA A 141 12.61 15.16 -15.08
N GLN A 142 12.93 13.87 -15.05
CA GLN A 142 12.96 13.04 -16.26
C GLN A 142 11.58 12.45 -16.60
N GLY A 143 10.72 12.18 -15.63
CA GLY A 143 9.43 11.52 -15.82
C GLY A 143 8.36 12.43 -16.43
N TRP A 144 8.27 13.70 -16.01
CA TRP A 144 7.25 14.61 -16.52
C TRP A 144 7.29 14.85 -18.03
N PRO A 145 8.45 15.11 -18.65
CA PRO A 145 8.50 15.27 -20.11
C PRO A 145 7.99 14.03 -20.84
N ILE A 146 8.28 12.82 -20.32
CA ILE A 146 7.86 11.55 -20.92
C ILE A 146 6.36 11.33 -20.73
N ALA A 147 5.86 11.50 -19.49
CA ALA A 147 4.45 11.31 -19.19
C ALA A 147 3.55 12.32 -19.92
N LEU A 148 3.98 13.61 -20.03
CA LEU A 148 3.27 14.65 -20.76
C LEU A 148 3.33 14.47 -22.27
N SER A 149 4.34 13.75 -22.83
CA SER A 149 4.39 13.36 -24.24
C SER A 149 3.42 12.23 -24.60
N GLY A 150 2.63 11.72 -23.62
CA GLY A 150 1.68 10.64 -23.86
C GLY A 150 2.32 9.27 -24.07
N ARG A 151 3.63 9.13 -23.80
CA ARG A 151 4.37 7.87 -23.91
C ARG A 151 4.09 6.99 -22.71
N ASP A 152 4.09 5.70 -22.93
CA ASP A 152 4.13 4.72 -21.84
C ASP A 152 5.49 4.76 -21.16
N MET A 153 5.53 4.51 -19.85
CA MET A 153 6.74 4.64 -19.08
C MET A 153 6.84 3.62 -17.96
N VAL A 154 8.05 3.15 -17.71
CA VAL A 154 8.43 2.44 -16.50
C VAL A 154 9.37 3.32 -15.69
N GLY A 155 8.99 3.62 -14.45
CA GLY A 155 9.83 4.36 -13.50
C GLY A 155 10.30 3.46 -12.37
N ILE A 156 11.62 3.21 -12.33
CA ILE A 156 12.25 2.42 -11.28
C ILE A 156 12.95 3.39 -10.35
N ALA A 157 12.45 3.51 -9.12
CA ALA A 157 13.03 4.40 -8.12
C ALA A 157 12.58 3.96 -6.72
N GLN A 158 13.42 4.19 -5.73
CA GLN A 158 13.14 3.87 -4.34
C GLN A 158 11.89 4.57 -3.80
N THR A 159 11.35 4.07 -2.67
CA THR A 159 10.25 4.73 -1.97
C THR A 159 10.70 6.09 -1.45
N GLY A 160 9.80 7.10 -1.49
CA GLY A 160 10.14 8.47 -1.06
C GLY A 160 10.88 9.30 -2.11
N SER A 161 11.08 8.81 -3.33
CA SER A 161 11.74 9.55 -4.42
C SER A 161 10.85 10.58 -5.14
N GLY A 162 9.57 10.71 -4.76
CA GLY A 162 8.63 11.64 -5.37
C GLY A 162 7.83 11.08 -6.56
N LYS A 163 7.74 9.74 -6.71
CA LYS A 163 6.99 9.07 -7.79
C LYS A 163 5.54 9.54 -7.89
N THR A 164 4.86 9.76 -6.77
CA THR A 164 3.43 10.13 -6.75
C THR A 164 3.16 11.40 -7.55
N LEU A 165 3.95 12.45 -7.36
CA LEU A 165 3.82 13.67 -8.17
C LEU A 165 4.24 13.46 -9.62
N ALA A 166 5.17 12.53 -9.89
CA ALA A 166 5.62 12.23 -11.24
C ALA A 166 4.49 11.68 -12.13
N TYR A 167 3.43 11.07 -11.54
CA TYR A 167 2.27 10.61 -12.31
C TYR A 167 0.97 11.38 -12.03
N ILE A 168 0.77 11.98 -10.85
CA ILE A 168 -0.47 12.74 -10.55
C ILE A 168 -0.52 14.06 -11.31
N LEU A 169 0.58 14.81 -11.40
CA LEU A 169 0.58 16.08 -12.13
C LEU A 169 0.30 15.89 -13.63
N PRO A 170 0.96 14.97 -14.35
CA PRO A 170 0.57 14.65 -15.72
C PRO A 170 -0.87 14.14 -15.85
N ALA A 171 -1.37 13.35 -14.88
CA ALA A 171 -2.77 12.91 -14.89
C ALA A 171 -3.75 14.08 -14.85
N ILE A 172 -3.49 15.09 -14.03
CA ILE A 172 -4.32 16.30 -13.95
C ILE A 172 -4.34 17.06 -15.29
N VAL A 173 -3.17 17.22 -15.92
CA VAL A 173 -3.10 17.84 -17.26
C VAL A 173 -3.87 17.01 -18.29
N HIS A 174 -3.68 15.70 -18.27
CA HIS A 174 -4.37 14.75 -19.16
C HIS A 174 -5.89 14.82 -19.00
N ILE A 175 -6.40 14.87 -17.77
CA ILE A 175 -7.83 14.95 -17.46
C ILE A 175 -8.42 16.28 -17.94
N ASN A 176 -7.75 17.41 -17.66
CA ASN A 176 -8.27 18.73 -17.99
C ASN A 176 -8.29 19.02 -19.50
N ASN A 177 -7.59 18.19 -20.29
CA ASN A 177 -7.63 18.25 -21.76
C ASN A 177 -8.62 17.25 -22.38
N GLN A 178 -9.52 16.67 -21.59
CA GLN A 178 -10.56 15.75 -22.06
C GLN A 178 -11.97 16.30 -21.77
N PRO A 179 -12.99 15.82 -22.50
CA PRO A 179 -14.38 16.14 -22.19
C PRO A 179 -14.74 15.74 -20.76
N ARG A 180 -15.52 16.59 -20.09
CA ARG A 180 -16.02 16.30 -18.74
C ARG A 180 -16.79 14.98 -18.71
N LEU A 181 -16.77 14.32 -17.55
CA LEU A 181 -17.51 13.08 -17.35
C LEU A 181 -19.02 13.30 -17.50
N ALA A 182 -19.65 12.45 -18.30
CA ALA A 182 -21.09 12.33 -18.36
C ALA A 182 -21.63 11.44 -17.24
N ARG A 183 -22.94 11.42 -17.06
CA ARG A 183 -23.59 10.54 -16.08
C ARG A 183 -23.29 9.07 -16.42
N ASN A 184 -22.90 8.30 -15.42
CA ASN A 184 -22.49 6.89 -15.51
C ASN A 184 -21.14 6.66 -16.24
N ASP A 185 -20.37 7.70 -16.55
CA ASP A 185 -18.99 7.53 -16.94
C ASP A 185 -18.16 7.05 -15.73
N GLY A 186 -17.23 6.16 -16.00
CA GLY A 186 -16.17 5.81 -15.04
C GLY A 186 -15.01 6.81 -15.07
N PRO A 187 -13.97 6.62 -14.26
CA PRO A 187 -12.84 7.54 -14.16
C PRO A 187 -12.04 7.65 -15.47
N ILE A 188 -11.40 8.79 -15.65
CA ILE A 188 -10.46 9.04 -16.75
C ILE A 188 -9.08 8.50 -16.40
N ALA A 189 -8.66 8.65 -15.16
CA ALA A 189 -7.41 8.13 -14.65
C ALA A 189 -7.66 7.07 -13.55
N LEU A 190 -6.95 5.96 -13.65
CA LEU A 190 -6.95 4.88 -12.66
C LEU A 190 -5.54 4.71 -12.11
N VAL A 191 -5.42 4.72 -10.78
CA VAL A 191 -4.19 4.37 -10.08
C VAL A 191 -4.42 3.08 -9.28
N LEU A 192 -3.66 2.03 -9.56
CA LEU A 192 -3.67 0.79 -8.79
C LEU A 192 -2.53 0.80 -7.79
N ALA A 193 -2.84 0.46 -6.54
CA ALA A 193 -1.89 0.36 -5.45
C ALA A 193 -2.08 -0.96 -4.68
N PRO A 194 -0.99 -1.60 -4.17
CA PRO A 194 -1.07 -2.88 -3.48
C PRO A 194 -1.80 -2.81 -2.14
N THR A 195 -1.69 -1.67 -1.45
CA THR A 195 -2.19 -1.52 -0.08
C THR A 195 -3.17 -0.36 0.05
N ARG A 196 -3.98 -0.40 1.10
CA ARG A 196 -4.96 0.64 1.44
C ARG A 196 -4.28 1.93 1.85
N GLU A 197 -3.21 1.78 2.62
CA GLU A 197 -2.43 2.87 3.18
C GLU A 197 -1.77 3.69 2.06
N LEU A 198 -1.13 3.00 1.09
CA LEU A 198 -0.57 3.67 -0.09
C LEU A 198 -1.67 4.32 -0.93
N ALA A 199 -2.80 3.63 -1.14
CA ALA A 199 -3.91 4.20 -1.88
C ALA A 199 -4.47 5.48 -1.23
N GLN A 200 -4.53 5.55 0.11
CA GLN A 200 -4.93 6.75 0.86
C GLN A 200 -3.90 7.88 0.76
N GLN A 201 -2.60 7.56 0.76
CA GLN A 201 -1.53 8.54 0.57
C GLN A 201 -1.59 9.17 -0.83
N ILE A 202 -1.76 8.32 -1.86
CA ILE A 202 -1.95 8.80 -3.23
C ILE A 202 -3.20 9.68 -3.33
N GLN A 203 -4.28 9.30 -2.63
CA GLN A 203 -5.51 10.10 -2.59
C GLN A 203 -5.27 11.48 -1.98
N GLN A 204 -4.49 11.58 -0.90
CA GLN A 204 -4.17 12.87 -0.27
C GLN A 204 -3.48 13.79 -1.28
N VAL A 205 -2.45 13.30 -1.97
CA VAL A 205 -1.76 14.06 -3.01
C VAL A 205 -2.71 14.46 -4.15
N ALA A 206 -3.56 13.52 -4.62
CA ALA A 206 -4.55 13.80 -5.65
C ALA A 206 -5.60 14.82 -5.19
N ALA A 207 -5.94 14.87 -3.90
CA ALA A 207 -6.87 15.85 -3.33
C ALA A 207 -6.23 17.24 -3.23
N ASP A 208 -4.98 17.33 -2.78
CA ASP A 208 -4.26 18.58 -2.63
C ASP A 208 -4.12 19.30 -3.99
N PHE A 209 -3.65 18.59 -5.01
CA PHE A 209 -3.50 19.15 -6.36
C PHE A 209 -4.81 19.17 -7.17
N GLY A 210 -5.76 18.29 -6.85
CA GLY A 210 -7.07 18.21 -7.49
C GLY A 210 -8.00 19.36 -7.11
N SER A 211 -7.87 19.91 -5.89
CA SER A 211 -8.74 20.98 -5.39
C SER A 211 -8.66 22.25 -6.22
N THR A 212 -7.46 22.65 -6.63
CA THR A 212 -7.21 23.84 -7.45
C THR A 212 -7.51 23.61 -8.94
N SER A 213 -7.41 22.37 -9.41
CA SER A 213 -7.62 21.96 -10.79
C SER A 213 -9.05 21.48 -11.09
N GLN A 214 -9.96 21.46 -10.09
CA GLN A 214 -11.32 20.94 -10.19
C GLN A 214 -11.39 19.46 -10.61
N VAL A 215 -10.36 18.68 -10.32
CA VAL A 215 -10.29 17.24 -10.59
C VAL A 215 -10.72 16.48 -9.32
N ARG A 216 -11.85 15.78 -9.39
CA ARG A 216 -12.38 14.98 -8.28
C ARG A 216 -11.67 13.63 -8.23
N ASN A 217 -11.48 13.15 -7.03
CA ASN A 217 -10.86 11.85 -6.81
C ASN A 217 -11.62 11.04 -5.76
N THR A 218 -11.44 9.73 -5.78
CA THR A 218 -11.87 8.82 -4.72
C THR A 218 -10.88 7.70 -4.53
N CYS A 219 -10.86 7.13 -3.32
CA CYS A 219 -10.03 5.99 -2.98
C CYS A 219 -10.91 4.79 -2.60
N ILE A 220 -10.71 3.65 -3.29
CA ILE A 220 -11.49 2.44 -3.08
C ILE A 220 -10.60 1.26 -2.67
N PHE A 221 -10.91 0.67 -1.51
CA PHE A 221 -10.12 -0.43 -0.95
C PHE A 221 -10.97 -1.37 -0.09
N GLY A 222 -10.47 -2.59 0.08
CA GLY A 222 -11.13 -3.62 0.89
C GLY A 222 -11.08 -3.33 2.39
N GLY A 223 -11.99 -3.91 3.16
CA GLY A 223 -12.03 -3.79 4.64
C GLY A 223 -12.73 -2.53 5.18
N ALA A 224 -13.02 -1.54 4.34
CA ALA A 224 -13.86 -0.39 4.66
C ALA A 224 -15.28 -0.59 4.12
N PRO A 225 -16.30 0.16 4.67
CA PRO A 225 -17.67 0.11 4.17
C PRO A 225 -17.77 0.42 2.69
N LYS A 226 -18.55 -0.37 1.94
CA LYS A 226 -18.70 -0.21 0.49
C LYS A 226 -19.57 0.99 0.11
N GLY A 227 -20.57 1.30 0.92
CA GLY A 227 -21.58 2.33 0.59
C GLY A 227 -21.01 3.72 0.31
N PRO A 228 -20.16 4.29 1.16
CA PRO A 228 -19.51 5.58 0.87
C PRO A 228 -18.71 5.56 -0.43
N GLN A 229 -17.85 4.54 -0.64
CA GLN A 229 -17.03 4.40 -1.83
C GLN A 229 -17.88 4.25 -3.11
N ALA A 230 -18.98 3.51 -3.05
CA ALA A 230 -19.92 3.38 -4.17
C ALA A 230 -20.57 4.73 -4.51
N ARG A 231 -21.02 5.49 -3.51
CA ARG A 231 -21.60 6.82 -3.73
C ARG A 231 -20.64 7.81 -4.38
N ASP A 232 -19.35 7.76 -4.02
CA ASP A 232 -18.35 8.62 -4.64
C ASP A 232 -18.14 8.28 -6.11
N LEU A 233 -18.09 6.98 -6.46
CA LEU A 233 -18.03 6.52 -7.84
C LEU A 233 -19.29 6.89 -8.64
N GLU A 234 -20.49 6.77 -8.05
CA GLU A 234 -21.77 7.13 -8.65
C GLU A 234 -21.91 8.64 -8.93
N ARG A 235 -21.30 9.48 -8.09
CA ARG A 235 -21.20 10.94 -8.31
C ARG A 235 -20.30 11.32 -9.49
N GLY A 236 -19.45 10.39 -9.91
CA GLY A 236 -18.43 10.57 -10.92
C GLY A 236 -17.17 11.22 -10.36
N VAL A 237 -16.04 10.60 -10.62
CA VAL A 237 -14.70 11.09 -10.25
C VAL A 237 -13.76 10.94 -11.43
N GLU A 238 -12.90 11.91 -11.64
CA GLU A 238 -11.91 11.90 -12.71
C GLU A 238 -10.75 10.95 -12.39
N ILE A 239 -10.33 10.87 -11.11
CA ILE A 239 -9.27 9.98 -10.64
C ILE A 239 -9.86 8.94 -9.68
N CYS A 240 -9.66 7.67 -9.99
CA CYS A 240 -9.95 6.57 -9.07
C CYS A 240 -8.63 5.94 -8.61
N ILE A 241 -8.37 5.95 -7.31
CA ILE A 241 -7.24 5.25 -6.70
C ILE A 241 -7.80 3.97 -6.07
N ALA A 242 -7.22 2.80 -6.38
CA ALA A 242 -7.84 1.54 -6.02
C ALA A 242 -6.86 0.45 -5.59
N THR A 243 -7.28 -0.37 -4.63
CA THR A 243 -6.71 -1.71 -4.48
C THR A 243 -7.43 -2.69 -5.41
N PRO A 244 -6.71 -3.64 -6.06
CA PRO A 244 -7.28 -4.46 -7.14
C PRO A 244 -8.58 -5.19 -6.77
N GLY A 245 -8.64 -5.83 -5.60
CA GLY A 245 -9.79 -6.65 -5.20
C GLY A 245 -11.10 -5.85 -5.01
N ARG A 246 -11.04 -4.63 -4.46
CA ARG A 246 -12.24 -3.78 -4.29
C ARG A 246 -12.71 -3.19 -5.62
N LEU A 247 -11.79 -2.84 -6.50
CA LEU A 247 -12.15 -2.35 -7.82
C LEU A 247 -12.89 -3.43 -8.62
N ILE A 248 -12.39 -4.66 -8.60
CA ILE A 248 -13.07 -5.80 -9.24
C ILE A 248 -14.48 -5.99 -8.69
N ASP A 249 -14.67 -5.96 -7.37
CA ASP A 249 -16.01 -6.09 -6.76
C ASP A 249 -16.99 -5.01 -7.27
N PHE A 250 -16.52 -3.76 -7.46
CA PHE A 250 -17.36 -2.70 -8.02
C PHE A 250 -17.58 -2.83 -9.53
N LEU A 251 -16.59 -3.31 -10.28
CA LEU A 251 -16.74 -3.59 -11.71
C LEU A 251 -17.73 -4.75 -11.95
N GLU A 252 -17.64 -5.85 -11.17
CA GLU A 252 -18.56 -6.98 -11.26
C GLU A 252 -20.01 -6.61 -10.92
N ARG A 253 -20.21 -5.65 -10.03
CA ARG A 253 -21.53 -5.11 -9.65
C ARG A 253 -22.07 -4.05 -10.61
N GLY A 254 -21.24 -3.57 -11.55
CA GLY A 254 -21.60 -2.46 -12.41
C GLY A 254 -21.72 -1.12 -11.69
N THR A 255 -21.15 -0.98 -10.47
CA THR A 255 -21.10 0.28 -9.72
C THR A 255 -20.26 1.32 -10.46
N THR A 256 -19.23 0.87 -11.17
CA THR A 256 -18.38 1.69 -12.05
C THR A 256 -17.97 0.88 -13.28
N ASN A 257 -17.35 1.56 -14.24
CA ASN A 257 -16.72 0.96 -15.41
C ASN A 257 -15.41 1.68 -15.74
N LEU A 258 -14.61 1.13 -16.66
CA LEU A 258 -13.32 1.71 -17.06
C LEU A 258 -13.28 2.12 -18.55
N ARG A 259 -14.45 2.35 -19.15
CA ARG A 259 -14.55 2.69 -20.58
C ARG A 259 -13.95 4.06 -20.93
N ARG A 260 -14.00 4.99 -19.97
CA ARG A 260 -13.41 6.34 -20.09
C ARG A 260 -11.96 6.40 -19.60
N CYS A 261 -11.43 5.30 -19.05
CA CYS A 261 -10.08 5.28 -18.54
C CYS A 261 -9.06 5.32 -19.69
N THR A 262 -8.38 6.45 -19.82
CA THR A 262 -7.34 6.72 -20.82
C THR A 262 -5.94 6.83 -20.23
N TYR A 263 -5.84 6.85 -18.88
CA TYR A 263 -4.59 6.97 -18.15
C TYR A 263 -4.56 5.94 -17.01
N LEU A 264 -3.62 5.01 -17.07
CA LEU A 264 -3.45 3.95 -16.09
C LEU A 264 -2.10 4.08 -15.39
N VAL A 265 -2.12 4.01 -14.07
CA VAL A 265 -0.92 3.94 -13.23
C VAL A 265 -0.92 2.64 -12.44
N LEU A 266 0.20 1.93 -12.47
CA LEU A 266 0.50 0.80 -11.60
C LEU A 266 1.60 1.25 -10.64
N ASP A 267 1.27 1.51 -9.37
CA ASP A 267 2.25 1.93 -8.36
C ASP A 267 2.64 0.77 -7.43
N GLU A 268 3.93 0.64 -7.15
CA GLU A 268 4.54 -0.51 -6.47
C GLU A 268 4.17 -1.84 -7.17
N ALA A 269 4.44 -1.93 -8.49
CA ALA A 269 4.08 -3.09 -9.30
C ALA A 269 4.72 -4.39 -8.79
N ASP A 270 5.97 -4.34 -8.35
CA ASP A 270 6.68 -5.44 -7.69
C ASP A 270 5.88 -5.96 -6.49
N ARG A 271 5.37 -5.07 -5.65
CA ARG A 271 4.56 -5.42 -4.48
C ARG A 271 3.21 -6.02 -4.83
N MET A 272 2.60 -5.54 -5.91
CA MET A 272 1.34 -6.13 -6.38
C MET A 272 1.54 -7.58 -6.82
N LEU A 273 2.68 -7.89 -7.45
CA LEU A 273 3.04 -9.26 -7.84
C LEU A 273 3.31 -10.14 -6.61
N ASP A 274 4.10 -9.68 -5.65
CA ASP A 274 4.38 -10.39 -4.38
C ASP A 274 3.12 -10.75 -3.60
N MET A 275 2.11 -9.88 -3.67
CA MET A 275 0.81 -10.09 -3.02
C MET A 275 -0.15 -10.97 -3.84
N GLY A 276 0.28 -11.47 -5.00
CA GLY A 276 -0.51 -12.32 -5.87
C GLY A 276 -1.65 -11.59 -6.57
N PHE A 277 -1.55 -10.28 -6.78
CA PHE A 277 -2.59 -9.49 -7.48
C PHE A 277 -2.48 -9.54 -9.00
N GLU A 278 -1.51 -10.25 -9.57
CA GLU A 278 -1.35 -10.37 -11.02
C GLU A 278 -2.64 -10.78 -11.74
N PRO A 279 -3.39 -11.82 -11.32
CA PRO A 279 -4.63 -12.19 -12.00
C PRO A 279 -5.69 -11.08 -11.94
N GLN A 280 -5.75 -10.34 -10.83
CA GLN A 280 -6.69 -9.22 -10.68
C GLN A 280 -6.30 -8.03 -11.57
N ILE A 281 -5.01 -7.70 -11.63
CA ILE A 281 -4.51 -6.63 -12.49
C ILE A 281 -4.83 -6.94 -13.96
N ARG A 282 -4.56 -8.16 -14.42
CA ARG A 282 -4.90 -8.60 -15.78
C ARG A 282 -6.38 -8.40 -16.09
N LYS A 283 -7.26 -8.80 -15.18
CA LYS A 283 -8.71 -8.62 -15.32
C LYS A 283 -9.14 -7.15 -15.36
N ILE A 284 -8.49 -6.29 -14.59
CA ILE A 284 -8.76 -4.84 -14.59
C ILE A 284 -8.28 -4.21 -15.91
N VAL A 285 -7.06 -4.52 -16.34
CA VAL A 285 -6.47 -3.98 -17.57
C VAL A 285 -7.30 -4.37 -18.81
N GLU A 286 -7.86 -5.58 -18.86
CA GLU A 286 -8.80 -6.01 -19.91
C GLU A 286 -10.05 -5.11 -20.02
N GLN A 287 -10.46 -4.42 -18.93
CA GLN A 287 -11.62 -3.52 -18.91
C GLN A 287 -11.31 -2.11 -19.40
N ILE A 288 -10.03 -1.80 -19.62
CA ILE A 288 -9.56 -0.48 -20.03
C ILE A 288 -9.31 -0.48 -21.55
N ARG A 289 -9.58 0.64 -22.20
CA ARG A 289 -9.34 0.80 -23.64
C ARG A 289 -7.87 0.58 -24.00
N PRO A 290 -7.57 -0.04 -25.18
CA PRO A 290 -6.21 -0.43 -25.54
C PRO A 290 -5.27 0.74 -25.85
N ASP A 291 -5.80 1.88 -26.32
CA ASP A 291 -5.05 3.09 -26.69
C ASP A 291 -4.70 4.01 -25.51
N ARG A 292 -4.97 3.53 -24.27
CA ARG A 292 -4.60 4.24 -23.04
C ARG A 292 -3.12 4.55 -22.98
N GLN A 293 -2.74 5.50 -22.15
CA GLN A 293 -1.39 5.66 -21.67
C GLN A 293 -1.19 4.85 -20.36
N THR A 294 -0.08 4.12 -20.24
CA THR A 294 0.22 3.31 -19.06
C THR A 294 1.54 3.73 -18.45
N LEU A 295 1.54 4.05 -17.16
CA LEU A 295 2.73 4.36 -16.36
C LEU A 295 2.89 3.28 -15.28
N MET A 296 4.01 2.59 -15.26
CA MET A 296 4.33 1.57 -14.26
C MET A 296 5.46 2.06 -13.36
N TRP A 297 5.26 1.95 -12.06
CA TRP A 297 6.22 2.36 -11.04
C TRP A 297 6.59 1.18 -10.18
N SER A 298 7.88 1.00 -9.93
CA SER A 298 8.41 -0.07 -9.11
C SER A 298 9.63 0.41 -8.33
N ALA A 299 9.95 -0.25 -7.23
CA ALA A 299 11.21 -0.03 -6.53
C ALA A 299 12.29 -1.00 -7.02
N THR A 300 11.89 -2.16 -7.53
CA THR A 300 12.76 -3.23 -8.01
C THR A 300 12.41 -3.63 -9.44
N TRP A 301 13.33 -4.32 -10.14
CA TRP A 301 13.15 -4.69 -11.55
C TRP A 301 13.38 -6.19 -11.81
N PRO A 302 12.70 -7.09 -11.07
CA PRO A 302 12.80 -8.52 -11.31
C PRO A 302 12.15 -8.91 -12.64
N LYS A 303 12.38 -10.15 -13.06
CA LYS A 303 11.90 -10.68 -14.35
C LYS A 303 10.38 -10.63 -14.46
N GLU A 304 9.67 -10.87 -13.37
CA GLU A 304 8.21 -10.88 -13.29
C GLU A 304 7.62 -9.50 -13.56
N VAL A 305 8.20 -8.44 -12.97
CA VAL A 305 7.80 -7.04 -13.23
C VAL A 305 8.10 -6.64 -14.67
N ARG A 306 9.24 -7.10 -15.21
CA ARG A 306 9.60 -6.86 -16.61
C ARG A 306 8.60 -7.49 -17.57
N ASN A 307 8.24 -8.75 -17.36
CA ASN A 307 7.25 -9.45 -18.18
C ASN A 307 5.89 -8.73 -18.15
N LEU A 308 5.48 -8.22 -16.97
CA LEU A 308 4.26 -7.46 -16.81
C LEU A 308 4.31 -6.13 -17.59
N ALA A 309 5.46 -5.45 -17.58
CA ALA A 309 5.68 -4.21 -18.34
C ALA A 309 5.62 -4.47 -19.85
N GLU A 310 6.29 -5.51 -20.35
CA GLU A 310 6.28 -5.89 -21.77
C GLU A 310 4.88 -6.25 -22.27
N GLU A 311 4.00 -6.75 -21.40
CA GLU A 311 2.62 -7.09 -21.77
C GLU A 311 1.67 -5.88 -21.77
N PHE A 312 1.82 -4.97 -20.80
CA PHE A 312 0.83 -3.91 -20.58
C PHE A 312 1.20 -2.56 -21.17
N LEU A 313 2.47 -2.34 -21.50
CA LEU A 313 2.99 -1.10 -22.06
C LEU A 313 3.41 -1.29 -23.53
N THR A 314 3.32 -0.21 -24.28
CA THR A 314 3.68 -0.19 -25.72
C THR A 314 4.79 0.83 -25.95
N ASP A 315 5.91 0.42 -26.56
CA ASP A 315 7.06 1.29 -26.87
C ASP A 315 7.41 2.24 -25.72
N TYR A 316 7.54 1.64 -24.51
CA TYR A 316 7.72 2.40 -23.29
C TYR A 316 9.15 2.92 -23.11
N ILE A 317 9.27 4.04 -22.42
CA ILE A 317 10.55 4.55 -21.93
C ILE A 317 10.77 4.07 -20.51
N GLN A 318 11.93 3.46 -20.25
CA GLN A 318 12.34 3.08 -18.91
C GLN A 318 13.23 4.16 -18.31
N ILE A 319 12.88 4.64 -17.12
CA ILE A 319 13.70 5.51 -16.27
C ILE A 319 14.12 4.70 -15.05
N ASN A 320 15.39 4.77 -14.71
CA ASN A 320 15.92 4.21 -13.49
C ASN A 320 16.70 5.28 -12.71
N ILE A 321 16.40 5.42 -11.42
CA ILE A 321 17.10 6.30 -10.50
C ILE A 321 17.91 5.43 -9.53
N GLY A 322 19.22 5.61 -9.55
CA GLY A 322 20.16 4.76 -8.81
C GLY A 322 20.53 3.49 -9.60
N SER A 323 21.03 2.48 -8.90
CA SER A 323 21.40 1.20 -9.49
C SER A 323 20.18 0.41 -9.98
N LEU A 324 20.33 -0.35 -11.08
CA LEU A 324 19.31 -1.30 -11.59
C LEU A 324 19.24 -2.59 -10.76
N GLN A 325 20.28 -2.85 -9.99
CA GLN A 325 20.29 -3.92 -9.02
C GLN A 325 19.52 -3.45 -7.77
N LEU A 326 19.20 -4.31 -6.85
CA LEU A 326 18.47 -4.02 -5.61
C LEU A 326 19.15 -2.91 -4.80
N ALA A 327 19.01 -1.64 -5.23
CA ALA A 327 19.68 -0.52 -4.59
C ALA A 327 19.04 -0.17 -3.26
N ALA A 328 19.73 -0.48 -2.19
CA ALA A 328 19.40 0.07 -0.89
C ALA A 328 19.78 1.57 -0.86
N ASN A 329 18.93 2.38 -0.23
CA ASN A 329 19.17 3.81 -0.10
C ASN A 329 20.47 4.09 0.66
N HIS A 330 21.41 4.80 0.04
CA HIS A 330 22.71 5.16 0.62
C HIS A 330 22.61 6.04 1.88
N ASN A 331 21.46 6.70 2.12
CA ASN A 331 21.21 7.46 3.34
C ASN A 331 20.85 6.58 4.54
N ILE A 332 20.79 5.26 4.37
CA ILE A 332 20.45 4.31 5.43
C ILE A 332 21.70 3.56 5.85
N LEU A 333 22.12 3.76 7.10
CA LEU A 333 23.14 2.91 7.73
C LEU A 333 22.53 1.53 8.00
N GLN A 334 23.12 0.47 7.46
CA GLN A 334 22.63 -0.90 7.59
C GLN A 334 23.56 -1.72 8.49
N ILE A 335 23.03 -2.22 9.59
CA ILE A 335 23.76 -3.00 10.58
C ILE A 335 23.15 -4.39 10.67
N VAL A 336 23.93 -5.42 10.35
CA VAL A 336 23.48 -6.81 10.41
C VAL A 336 24.17 -7.53 11.56
N ASP A 337 23.37 -8.03 12.50
CA ASP A 337 23.82 -8.86 13.63
C ASP A 337 23.45 -10.33 13.38
N VAL A 338 24.45 -11.19 13.32
CA VAL A 338 24.28 -12.64 13.18
C VAL A 338 24.14 -13.27 14.54
N CYS A 339 22.97 -13.84 14.86
CA CYS A 339 22.64 -14.38 16.17
C CYS A 339 21.74 -15.61 16.08
N GLU A 340 21.61 -16.31 17.19
CA GLU A 340 20.65 -17.40 17.34
C GLU A 340 19.24 -16.87 17.61
N GLU A 341 18.21 -17.67 17.28
CA GLU A 341 16.80 -17.25 17.42
C GLU A 341 16.44 -16.87 18.88
N TYR A 342 16.98 -17.61 19.85
CA TYR A 342 16.72 -17.38 21.27
C TYR A 342 17.40 -16.11 21.83
N GLU A 343 18.39 -15.56 21.12
CA GLU A 343 19.10 -14.35 21.54
C GLU A 343 18.36 -13.07 21.12
N LYS A 344 17.48 -13.15 20.10
CA LYS A 344 16.87 -12.00 19.45
C LYS A 344 16.13 -11.07 20.40
N GLU A 345 15.30 -11.61 21.32
CA GLU A 345 14.54 -10.77 22.25
C GLU A 345 15.46 -10.02 23.22
N GLY A 346 16.47 -10.70 23.75
CA GLY A 346 17.45 -10.05 24.65
C GLY A 346 18.26 -8.96 23.95
N LYS A 347 18.69 -9.22 22.71
CA LYS A 347 19.39 -8.24 21.88
C LYS A 347 18.50 -7.07 21.49
N LEU A 348 17.21 -7.34 21.16
CA LEU A 348 16.25 -6.30 20.86
C LEU A 348 16.08 -5.32 22.04
N MET A 349 15.96 -5.84 23.27
CA MET A 349 15.77 -4.98 24.45
C MET A 349 16.99 -4.10 24.71
N LYS A 350 18.22 -4.63 24.56
CA LYS A 350 19.45 -3.84 24.65
C LYS A 350 19.53 -2.77 23.58
N LEU A 351 19.19 -3.13 22.33
CA LEU A 351 19.17 -2.18 21.21
C LEU A 351 18.14 -1.06 21.44
N LEU A 352 16.96 -1.37 21.99
CA LEU A 352 15.95 -0.35 22.30
C LEU A 352 16.40 0.56 23.45
N GLU A 353 17.15 0.06 24.41
CA GLU A 353 17.78 0.87 25.47
C GLU A 353 18.79 1.86 24.87
N GLU A 354 19.66 1.42 23.97
CA GLU A 354 20.60 2.28 23.24
C GLU A 354 19.85 3.35 22.41
N ILE A 355 18.84 2.94 21.64
CA ILE A 355 18.03 3.84 20.80
C ILE A 355 17.25 4.86 21.64
N SER A 356 16.80 4.49 22.85
CA SER A 356 16.03 5.39 23.72
C SER A 356 16.79 6.63 24.16
N ASN A 357 18.13 6.60 24.13
CA ASN A 357 18.99 7.72 24.44
C ASN A 357 19.12 8.73 23.28
N GLU A 358 18.66 8.36 22.08
CA GLU A 358 18.68 9.27 20.93
C GLU A 358 17.51 10.25 20.97
N PRO A 359 17.73 11.54 20.59
CA PRO A 359 16.70 12.57 20.62
C PRO A 359 15.55 12.30 19.62
N GLU A 360 15.86 11.64 18.50
CA GLU A 360 14.91 11.18 17.49
C GLU A 360 14.96 9.65 17.45
N ASN A 361 14.01 8.98 18.11
CA ASN A 361 14.04 7.53 18.29
C ASN A 361 12.79 6.80 17.76
N LYS A 362 12.01 7.45 16.88
CA LYS A 362 10.86 6.80 16.27
C LYS A 362 11.29 5.55 15.50
N THR A 363 10.76 4.40 15.92
CA THR A 363 11.23 3.08 15.51
C THR A 363 10.13 2.22 14.93
N ILE A 364 10.42 1.48 13.84
CA ILE A 364 9.57 0.41 13.32
C ILE A 364 10.29 -0.92 13.48
N ILE A 365 9.61 -1.91 14.08
CA ILE A 365 10.12 -3.28 14.26
C ILE A 365 9.30 -4.23 13.37
N PHE A 366 9.98 -4.91 12.46
CA PHE A 366 9.37 -5.90 11.59
C PHE A 366 9.49 -7.31 12.16
N VAL A 367 8.37 -8.02 12.21
CA VAL A 367 8.28 -9.42 12.63
C VAL A 367 7.47 -10.23 11.61
N GLU A 368 7.75 -11.54 11.55
CA GLU A 368 7.17 -12.41 10.52
C GLU A 368 5.67 -12.69 10.73
N THR A 369 5.23 -12.90 11.99
CA THR A 369 3.87 -13.36 12.27
C THR A 369 3.06 -12.39 13.11
N LYS A 370 1.73 -12.42 12.91
CA LYS A 370 0.76 -11.60 13.67
C LYS A 370 0.85 -11.84 15.19
N ARG A 371 1.03 -13.10 15.61
CA ARG A 371 1.20 -13.45 17.02
C ARG A 371 2.47 -12.85 17.58
N LYS A 372 3.58 -12.91 16.83
CA LYS A 372 4.86 -12.32 17.25
C LYS A 372 4.75 -10.79 17.38
N VAL A 373 3.90 -10.11 16.55
CA VAL A 373 3.58 -8.67 16.76
C VAL A 373 3.03 -8.45 18.16
N ASP A 374 2.00 -9.20 18.56
CA ASP A 374 1.36 -9.02 19.85
C ASP A 374 2.30 -9.41 21.02
N ASP A 375 3.10 -10.46 20.84
CA ASP A 375 4.03 -10.95 21.87
C ASP A 375 5.17 -9.93 22.10
N ILE A 376 5.81 -9.45 21.05
CA ILE A 376 6.89 -8.46 21.12
C ILE A 376 6.35 -7.11 21.62
N THR A 377 5.18 -6.68 21.17
CA THR A 377 4.55 -5.45 21.66
C THR A 377 4.34 -5.53 23.18
N ARG A 378 3.83 -6.66 23.68
CA ARG A 378 3.66 -6.88 25.13
C ARG A 378 4.98 -6.93 25.89
N ALA A 379 6.00 -7.58 25.31
CA ALA A 379 7.33 -7.65 25.90
C ALA A 379 7.93 -6.24 26.07
N ILE A 380 7.94 -5.44 25.00
CA ILE A 380 8.46 -4.07 25.00
C ILE A 380 7.73 -3.20 26.04
N ASN A 381 6.39 -3.28 26.09
CA ASN A 381 5.57 -2.51 27.05
C ASN A 381 5.85 -2.91 28.52
N ARG A 382 6.20 -4.18 28.80
CA ARG A 382 6.60 -4.63 30.15
C ARG A 382 7.93 -4.03 30.60
N PHE A 383 8.82 -3.71 29.68
CA PHE A 383 10.09 -3.03 29.96
C PHE A 383 9.94 -1.52 30.14
N GLY A 384 8.73 -0.97 29.99
CA GLY A 384 8.42 0.44 30.24
C GLY A 384 8.42 1.33 28.99
N TRP A 385 8.69 0.79 27.80
CA TRP A 385 8.57 1.56 26.54
C TRP A 385 7.15 1.51 26.00
N GLN A 386 6.77 2.54 25.25
CA GLN A 386 5.46 2.60 24.60
C GLN A 386 5.52 1.98 23.19
N ALA A 387 5.13 0.73 23.06
CA ALA A 387 5.02 0.05 21.77
C ALA A 387 3.56 -0.19 21.39
N ILE A 388 3.27 -0.01 20.11
CA ILE A 388 1.98 -0.29 19.50
C ILE A 388 2.15 -1.31 18.36
N GLY A 389 1.21 -2.25 18.24
CA GLY A 389 1.29 -3.32 17.26
C GLY A 389 0.29 -3.17 16.13
N ILE A 390 0.70 -3.47 14.89
CA ILE A 390 -0.16 -3.46 13.70
C ILE A 390 0.01 -4.73 12.86
N HIS A 391 -1.10 -5.40 12.54
CA HIS A 391 -1.12 -6.59 11.68
C HIS A 391 -2.47 -6.77 10.97
N GLY A 392 -2.55 -7.71 10.03
CA GLY A 392 -3.70 -7.87 9.14
C GLY A 392 -5.02 -8.27 9.80
N ASP A 393 -5.02 -8.81 11.05
CA ASP A 393 -6.25 -9.19 11.76
C ASP A 393 -6.90 -8.02 12.50
N LYS A 394 -6.19 -6.89 12.66
CA LYS A 394 -6.77 -5.67 13.21
C LYS A 394 -7.78 -5.07 12.24
N SER A 395 -8.91 -4.59 12.77
CA SER A 395 -9.91 -3.85 11.99
C SER A 395 -9.29 -2.59 11.37
N GLN A 396 -9.93 -2.04 10.34
CA GLN A 396 -9.42 -0.82 9.71
C GLN A 396 -9.39 0.36 10.69
N GLN A 397 -10.40 0.49 11.54
CA GLN A 397 -10.45 1.54 12.55
C GLN A 397 -9.30 1.45 13.56
N GLU A 398 -8.95 0.23 14.02
CA GLU A 398 -7.80 0.01 14.90
C GLU A 398 -6.49 0.33 14.19
N ARG A 399 -6.35 -0.04 12.92
CA ARG A 399 -5.15 0.26 12.13
C ARG A 399 -4.99 1.77 11.93
N ASP A 400 -6.06 2.47 11.57
CA ASP A 400 -6.05 3.93 11.40
C ASP A 400 -5.73 4.64 12.73
N TYR A 401 -6.27 4.14 13.85
CA TYR A 401 -5.95 4.64 15.19
C TYR A 401 -4.46 4.47 15.52
N VAL A 402 -3.93 3.25 15.35
CA VAL A 402 -2.51 2.93 15.61
C VAL A 402 -1.59 3.81 14.75
N LEU A 403 -1.89 3.97 13.47
CA LEU A 403 -1.09 4.77 12.56
C LEU A 403 -1.12 6.26 12.91
N ASN A 404 -2.29 6.79 13.27
CA ASN A 404 -2.41 8.18 13.69
C ASN A 404 -1.65 8.44 15.00
N GLN A 405 -1.72 7.51 15.95
CA GLN A 405 -0.95 7.57 17.19
C GLN A 405 0.56 7.52 16.92
N PHE A 406 1.01 6.62 16.02
CA PHE A 406 2.41 6.53 15.62
C PHE A 406 2.90 7.80 14.92
N ARG A 407 2.10 8.40 14.03
CA ARG A 407 2.44 9.67 13.36
C ARG A 407 2.55 10.84 14.34
N ALA A 408 1.64 10.94 15.28
CA ALA A 408 1.59 12.04 16.23
C ALA A 408 2.73 12.02 17.27
N SER A 409 3.30 10.85 17.57
CA SER A 409 4.36 10.70 18.57
C SER A 409 5.75 10.86 17.96
N ARG A 410 6.65 11.55 18.66
CA ARG A 410 8.07 11.66 18.28
C ARG A 410 8.91 10.45 18.71
N SER A 411 8.47 9.73 19.72
CA SER A 411 9.20 8.61 20.39
C SER A 411 8.32 7.38 20.48
N ALA A 412 7.81 6.89 19.34
CA ALA A 412 6.95 5.72 19.32
C ALA A 412 7.65 4.50 18.71
N ILE A 413 7.33 3.33 19.23
CA ILE A 413 7.77 2.04 18.70
C ILE A 413 6.55 1.37 18.05
N LEU A 414 6.63 1.10 16.75
CA LEU A 414 5.62 0.37 16.00
C LEU A 414 6.13 -1.04 15.70
N VAL A 415 5.43 -2.06 16.19
CA VAL A 415 5.71 -3.46 15.83
C VAL A 415 4.73 -3.89 14.73
N ALA A 416 5.26 -4.38 13.61
CA ALA A 416 4.45 -4.61 12.42
C ALA A 416 4.83 -5.87 11.64
N THR A 417 3.85 -6.46 10.95
CA THR A 417 4.11 -7.40 9.85
C THR A 417 4.26 -6.65 8.53
N ASP A 418 4.92 -7.26 7.53
CA ASP A 418 5.10 -6.68 6.20
C ASP A 418 3.82 -6.11 5.61
N VAL A 419 2.76 -6.92 5.60
CA VAL A 419 1.47 -6.54 5.01
C VAL A 419 0.90 -5.28 5.66
N ALA A 420 1.10 -5.11 6.95
CA ALA A 420 0.55 -3.99 7.70
C ALA A 420 1.41 -2.72 7.67
N ALA A 421 2.72 -2.87 7.48
CA ALA A 421 3.67 -1.76 7.39
C ALA A 421 3.96 -1.32 5.94
N ARG A 422 3.48 -2.07 4.96
CA ARG A 422 3.58 -1.68 3.54
C ARG A 422 2.78 -0.41 3.28
N GLY A 423 3.37 0.50 2.51
CA GLY A 423 2.73 1.78 2.20
C GLY A 423 2.68 2.77 3.37
N LEU A 424 3.30 2.47 4.52
CA LEU A 424 3.46 3.43 5.60
C LEU A 424 4.35 4.59 5.15
N ASP A 425 3.75 5.76 5.08
CA ASP A 425 4.45 7.01 4.89
C ASP A 425 4.49 7.77 6.21
N VAL A 426 5.63 7.67 6.88
CA VAL A 426 5.96 8.40 8.08
C VAL A 426 7.38 8.90 7.87
N GLU A 427 7.51 10.21 7.73
CA GLU A 427 8.77 10.84 7.29
C GLU A 427 9.86 10.87 8.37
N ASP A 428 9.46 10.78 9.64
CA ASP A 428 10.33 10.94 10.79
C ASP A 428 10.75 9.63 11.46
N VAL A 429 10.65 8.50 10.76
CA VAL A 429 11.17 7.23 11.25
C VAL A 429 12.68 7.23 11.17
N LYS A 430 13.34 7.13 12.32
CA LYS A 430 14.81 7.12 12.43
C LYS A 430 15.37 5.71 12.37
N PHE A 431 14.70 4.76 13.03
CA PHE A 431 15.19 3.40 13.16
C PHE A 431 14.22 2.37 12.56
N VAL A 432 14.77 1.42 11.82
CA VAL A 432 14.06 0.23 11.35
C VAL A 432 14.77 -1.00 11.88
N ILE A 433 14.05 -1.88 12.56
CA ILE A 433 14.60 -3.12 13.11
C ILE A 433 13.91 -4.31 12.44
N ASN A 434 14.67 -5.11 11.68
CA ASN A 434 14.22 -6.40 11.18
C ASN A 434 14.50 -7.47 12.24
N LEU A 435 13.57 -7.67 13.19
CA LEU A 435 13.69 -8.73 14.19
C LEU A 435 13.63 -10.11 13.54
N ASP A 436 12.80 -10.23 12.53
CA ASP A 436 12.82 -11.38 11.61
C ASP A 436 13.23 -10.91 10.21
N TYR A 437 14.26 -11.58 9.67
CA TYR A 437 14.72 -11.29 8.32
C TYR A 437 13.62 -11.70 7.31
N PRO A 438 13.31 -10.87 6.30
CA PRO A 438 12.21 -11.10 5.38
C PRO A 438 12.42 -12.30 4.45
N SER A 439 11.39 -12.60 3.66
CA SER A 439 11.39 -13.75 2.74
C SER A 439 12.39 -13.61 1.59
N ASN A 440 12.60 -12.40 1.11
CA ASN A 440 13.50 -12.04 0.02
C ASN A 440 14.22 -10.72 0.29
N SER A 441 15.18 -10.36 -0.54
CA SER A 441 15.97 -9.14 -0.40
C SER A 441 15.21 -7.89 -0.87
N GLU A 442 14.22 -8.04 -1.74
CA GLU A 442 13.29 -6.99 -2.12
C GLU A 442 12.50 -6.50 -0.91
N ASP A 443 11.94 -7.43 -0.12
CA ASP A 443 11.26 -7.10 1.13
C ASP A 443 12.19 -6.41 2.13
N TYR A 444 13.46 -6.84 2.20
CA TYR A 444 14.47 -6.19 3.03
C TYR A 444 14.65 -4.71 2.63
N VAL A 445 14.89 -4.43 1.36
CA VAL A 445 15.06 -3.06 0.83
C VAL A 445 13.81 -2.20 1.10
N HIS A 446 12.63 -2.76 0.90
CA HIS A 446 11.37 -2.06 1.18
C HIS A 446 11.13 -1.78 2.66
N ARG A 447 11.56 -2.69 3.56
CA ARG A 447 11.46 -2.47 5.01
C ARG A 447 12.41 -1.37 5.46
N ILE A 448 13.67 -1.44 5.08
CA ILE A 448 14.66 -0.42 5.45
C ILE A 448 14.32 0.94 4.84
N GLY A 449 13.70 0.99 3.66
CA GLY A 449 13.17 2.19 3.03
C GLY A 449 11.99 2.85 3.77
N ARG A 450 11.61 2.38 4.97
CA ARG A 450 10.73 3.14 5.89
C ARG A 450 11.48 4.25 6.61
N THR A 451 12.81 4.21 6.65
CA THR A 451 13.69 5.31 7.12
C THR A 451 14.51 5.91 5.96
N GLY A 452 15.32 6.92 6.22
CA GLY A 452 16.18 7.56 5.21
C GLY A 452 15.41 8.32 4.12
N ARG A 453 14.20 8.82 4.41
CA ARG A 453 13.34 9.54 3.47
C ARG A 453 13.62 11.04 3.46
N SER A 454 13.19 11.72 2.37
CA SER A 454 13.28 13.19 2.27
C SER A 454 14.68 13.73 2.58
N GLN A 455 15.74 13.06 2.08
CA GLN A 455 17.16 13.39 2.29
C GLN A 455 17.65 13.28 3.76
N ARG A 456 16.83 12.71 4.66
CA ARG A 456 17.26 12.42 6.03
C ARG A 456 18.07 11.13 6.08
N THR A 457 18.94 11.02 7.07
CA THR A 457 19.66 9.78 7.37
C THR A 457 18.83 8.89 8.31
N GLY A 458 18.93 7.58 8.11
CA GLY A 458 18.28 6.58 8.96
C GLY A 458 19.21 5.42 9.29
N THR A 459 18.80 4.59 10.25
CA THR A 459 19.53 3.38 10.63
C THR A 459 18.62 2.16 10.57
N ALA A 460 19.09 1.12 9.93
CA ALA A 460 18.39 -0.15 9.83
C ALA A 460 19.22 -1.26 10.50
N TYR A 461 18.58 -1.97 11.43
CA TYR A 461 19.15 -3.16 12.06
C TYR A 461 18.47 -4.42 11.52
N ALA A 462 19.24 -5.48 11.33
CA ALA A 462 18.71 -6.78 10.93
C ALA A 462 19.33 -7.90 11.77
N PHE A 463 18.48 -8.68 12.45
CA PHE A 463 18.90 -9.91 13.10
C PHE A 463 18.84 -11.06 12.10
N PHE A 464 20.01 -11.61 11.79
CA PHE A 464 20.17 -12.67 10.81
C PHE A 464 20.54 -13.98 11.52
N THR A 465 19.76 -15.03 11.30
CA THR A 465 19.97 -16.31 11.96
C THR A 465 20.54 -17.36 11.01
N PRO A 466 21.16 -18.44 11.51
CA PRO A 466 21.58 -19.57 10.68
C PRO A 466 20.45 -20.18 9.83
N GLY A 467 19.19 -20.06 10.31
CA GLY A 467 18.00 -20.45 9.54
C GLY A 467 17.83 -19.67 8.22
N ASN A 468 18.37 -18.48 8.14
CA ASN A 468 18.33 -17.59 6.97
C ASN A 468 19.54 -17.77 6.04
N ALA A 469 20.48 -18.69 6.30
CA ALA A 469 21.75 -18.83 5.59
C ALA A 469 21.63 -18.87 4.05
N HIS A 470 20.53 -19.43 3.54
CA HIS A 470 20.25 -19.48 2.09
C HIS A 470 20.02 -18.11 1.43
N LYS A 471 19.78 -17.06 2.23
CA LYS A 471 19.58 -15.66 1.78
C LYS A 471 20.83 -14.80 2.00
N ALA A 472 21.91 -15.38 2.56
CA ALA A 472 23.10 -14.62 2.93
C ALA A 472 23.78 -13.97 1.73
N ASN A 473 23.87 -14.66 0.59
CA ASN A 473 24.47 -14.12 -0.62
C ASN A 473 23.73 -12.88 -1.14
N ASP A 474 22.41 -12.95 -1.18
CA ASP A 474 21.58 -11.84 -1.67
C ASP A 474 21.71 -10.62 -0.74
N LEU A 475 21.75 -10.84 0.60
CA LEU A 475 21.96 -9.75 1.56
C LEU A 475 23.36 -9.15 1.44
N ILE A 476 24.41 -9.96 1.27
CA ILE A 476 25.78 -9.49 1.04
C ILE A 476 25.82 -8.57 -0.17
N GLN A 477 25.21 -8.99 -1.29
CA GLN A 477 25.15 -8.18 -2.50
C GLN A 477 24.49 -6.82 -2.28
N VAL A 478 23.36 -6.77 -1.55
CA VAL A 478 22.66 -5.52 -1.19
C VAL A 478 23.54 -4.60 -0.33
N LEU A 479 24.26 -5.17 0.65
CA LEU A 479 25.15 -4.40 1.52
C LEU A 479 26.37 -3.85 0.78
N GLU A 480 27.01 -4.66 -0.07
CA GLU A 480 28.16 -4.25 -0.88
C GLU A 480 27.78 -3.15 -1.86
N GLU A 481 26.64 -3.28 -2.56
CA GLU A 481 26.13 -2.26 -3.47
C GLU A 481 25.86 -0.93 -2.76
N ALA A 482 25.28 -0.99 -1.55
CA ALA A 482 25.05 0.17 -0.70
C ALA A 482 26.31 0.69 0.01
N LYS A 483 27.49 0.12 -0.27
CA LYS A 483 28.77 0.45 0.38
C LYS A 483 28.72 0.34 1.91
N GLN A 484 27.98 -0.63 2.41
CA GLN A 484 27.84 -0.89 3.83
C GLN A 484 28.87 -1.92 4.31
N VAL A 485 29.14 -1.92 5.62
CA VAL A 485 30.03 -2.92 6.24
C VAL A 485 29.32 -4.26 6.31
N VAL A 486 29.89 -5.27 5.67
CA VAL A 486 29.37 -6.65 5.72
C VAL A 486 29.93 -7.38 6.93
N ASN A 487 29.05 -7.94 7.76
CA ASN A 487 29.45 -8.75 8.90
C ASN A 487 30.20 -10.02 8.43
N PRO A 488 31.43 -10.30 8.89
CA PRO A 488 32.20 -11.48 8.47
C PRO A 488 31.45 -12.82 8.62
N LYS A 489 30.62 -12.95 9.64
CA LYS A 489 29.78 -14.14 9.85
C LYS A 489 28.76 -14.39 8.73
N LEU A 490 28.34 -13.35 7.98
CA LEU A 490 27.49 -13.55 6.80
C LEU A 490 28.21 -14.30 5.70
N TYR A 491 29.49 -14.01 5.47
CA TYR A 491 30.30 -14.76 4.50
C TYR A 491 30.50 -16.22 4.90
N GLU A 492 30.62 -16.50 6.21
CA GLU A 492 30.70 -17.88 6.71
C GLU A 492 29.39 -18.64 6.47
N LEU A 493 28.23 -17.99 6.72
CA LEU A 493 26.91 -18.56 6.47
C LEU A 493 26.65 -18.77 4.99
N SER A 494 27.12 -17.87 4.12
CA SER A 494 26.94 -17.97 2.67
C SER A 494 27.71 -19.14 2.06
N ARG A 495 28.92 -19.44 2.58
CA ARG A 495 29.77 -20.55 2.13
C ARG A 495 29.27 -21.93 2.57
N ASN A 496 28.61 -22.02 3.73
CA ASN A 496 28.20 -23.27 4.34
C ASN A 496 26.69 -23.31 4.74
N PRO A 497 25.76 -23.13 3.81
CA PRO A 497 24.32 -23.07 4.13
C PRO A 497 23.74 -24.38 4.69
N GLY A 498 24.48 -25.51 4.60
CA GLY A 498 24.05 -26.86 5.02
C GLY A 498 24.55 -27.33 6.37
N VAL A 499 25.61 -26.73 6.95
CA VAL A 499 26.26 -27.23 8.15
C VAL A 499 25.39 -26.99 9.40
N PHE A 500 24.63 -25.92 9.43
CA PHE A 500 23.79 -25.54 10.57
C PHE A 500 22.45 -26.29 10.66
N LYS A 501 22.02 -27.03 9.63
CA LYS A 501 20.81 -27.89 9.67
C LYS A 501 20.99 -29.19 10.43
N ARG A 502 22.21 -29.61 10.79
CA ARG A 502 22.51 -30.93 11.41
C ARG A 502 22.53 -30.95 12.93
N GLY A 503 22.28 -29.83 13.62
CA GLY A 503 22.43 -29.73 15.09
C GLY A 503 21.21 -30.13 15.93
N ARG A 504 20.12 -30.69 15.40
CA ARG A 504 18.90 -30.85 16.21
C ARG A 504 18.21 -32.22 16.16
N PHE A 505 18.92 -33.32 15.81
CA PHE A 505 18.42 -34.67 16.07
C PHE A 505 19.62 -35.62 16.35
N GLY A 506 20.17 -35.53 17.55
CA GLY A 506 21.09 -36.47 18.14
C GLY A 506 20.59 -36.90 19.50
N GLY A 507 19.41 -37.52 19.54
CA GLY A 507 18.92 -38.23 20.70
C GLY A 507 19.64 -39.58 20.81
N ARG A 508 20.39 -39.76 21.89
CA ARG A 508 21.01 -40.98 22.37
C ARG A 508 20.08 -42.19 22.21
N SER A 509 20.58 -43.23 21.60
CA SER A 509 20.24 -44.61 21.95
C SER A 509 21.54 -45.39 21.91
N GLY A 510 21.97 -45.77 23.09
CA GLY A 510 23.15 -46.60 23.28
C GLY A 510 22.83 -48.06 23.17
N GLY A 511 23.85 -48.86 22.93
CA GLY A 511 23.90 -50.23 23.38
C GLY A 511 24.11 -51.27 22.32
N GLY A 512 25.26 -51.87 22.31
CA GLY A 512 25.42 -53.31 22.22
C GLY A 512 25.92 -53.92 20.93
N GLY A 513 27.13 -54.18 20.84
CA GLY A 513 27.91 -55.38 20.65
C GLY A 513 27.59 -56.34 19.50
N GLY A 514 28.67 -56.77 18.79
CA GLY A 514 28.71 -58.09 18.17
C GLY A 514 29.23 -58.13 16.74
N SER A 515 30.50 -58.25 16.56
CA SER A 515 31.29 -59.30 15.89
C SER A 515 30.75 -59.92 14.57
N GLY A 516 31.57 -59.81 13.53
CA GLY A 516 31.94 -60.97 12.71
C GLY A 516 31.36 -61.08 11.33
N GLY A 517 32.22 -61.16 10.30
CA GLY A 517 31.93 -62.00 9.14
C GLY A 517 32.22 -61.45 7.77
N ARG A 518 33.30 -61.89 7.23
CA ARG A 518 33.83 -61.77 5.84
C ARG A 518 32.85 -62.30 4.74
N GLY A 519 33.10 -61.84 3.52
CA GLY A 519 32.79 -62.57 2.27
C GLY A 519 32.34 -61.69 1.16
N SER A 520 33.21 -61.25 0.33
CA SER A 520 33.62 -61.57 -1.06
C SER A 520 32.49 -61.77 -2.07
N GLY A 521 32.52 -61.00 -3.14
CA GLY A 521 32.40 -61.50 -4.50
C GLY A 521 31.11 -61.28 -5.24
N GLY A 522 31.22 -60.68 -6.42
CA GLY A 522 30.43 -61.13 -7.54
C GLY A 522 29.79 -60.04 -8.41
N LEU A 523 30.48 -59.76 -9.49
CA LEU A 523 30.03 -59.11 -10.72
C LEU A 523 28.85 -59.80 -11.42
N ARG A 524 28.10 -59.01 -12.18
CA ARG A 524 27.54 -59.20 -13.56
C ARG A 524 26.07 -58.85 -13.61
N SER A 525 25.76 -57.85 -14.37
CA SER A 525 25.48 -57.69 -15.79
C SER A 525 24.12 -58.26 -16.26
N SER A 526 23.44 -57.34 -16.90
CA SER A 526 22.68 -57.40 -18.15
C SER A 526 21.20 -57.73 -18.17
N ARG A 527 20.51 -56.76 -18.78
CA ARG A 527 19.52 -56.88 -19.89
C ARG A 527 18.17 -57.55 -19.69
N GLY A 528 17.18 -56.78 -20.15
CA GLY A 528 16.14 -57.27 -21.08
C GLY A 528 14.78 -57.34 -20.42
N GLY A 529 13.83 -56.46 -20.73
CA GLY A 529 12.95 -56.68 -21.84
C GLY A 529 11.52 -56.94 -21.44
N ARG A 530 10.62 -56.07 -21.85
CA ARG A 530 9.30 -56.33 -22.45
C ARG A 530 8.12 -56.86 -21.64
N ASP A 531 7.09 -56.02 -21.69
CA ASP A 531 5.68 -56.28 -22.10
C ASP A 531 4.77 -57.16 -21.24
N GLY A 532 3.52 -56.63 -21.07
CA GLY A 532 2.32 -57.44 -20.92
C GLY A 532 1.42 -57.08 -19.75
N ASP A 533 0.55 -56.17 -19.89
CA ASP A 533 -0.90 -56.22 -20.15
C ASP A 533 -1.73 -57.22 -19.29
N LYS A 534 -2.94 -56.70 -18.91
CA LYS A 534 -4.15 -57.35 -18.38
C LYS A 534 -4.24 -57.57 -16.87
N GLY A 535 -5.10 -56.83 -16.14
CA GLY A 535 -6.56 -57.12 -16.15
C GLY A 535 -6.96 -57.97 -14.97
N GLY A 536 -7.85 -57.52 -14.13
CA GLY A 536 -8.49 -58.40 -13.15
C GLY A 536 -9.20 -57.65 -12.02
N ARG A 537 -10.47 -57.48 -12.20
CA ARG A 537 -11.51 -57.20 -11.20
C ARG A 537 -11.59 -58.34 -10.17
N TYR A 538 -12.18 -58.00 -9.03
CA TYR A 538 -13.14 -58.67 -8.12
C TYR A 538 -12.86 -58.24 -6.70
N ASP A 539 -13.72 -57.60 -6.01
CA ASP A 539 -15.09 -57.75 -5.47
C ASP A 539 -15.11 -58.42 -4.09
N ARG A 540 -15.82 -57.72 -3.17
CA ARG A 540 -16.60 -58.16 -2.03
C ARG A 540 -15.97 -58.72 -0.73
N GLY A 541 -16.56 -58.12 0.35
CA GLY A 541 -16.84 -58.79 1.62
C GLY A 541 -16.69 -57.85 2.80
N SER A 542 -17.65 -57.13 3.29
CA SER A 542 -18.77 -57.35 4.22
C SER A 542 -18.38 -57.92 5.58
N GLY A 543 -18.79 -57.21 6.63
CA GLY A 543 -18.94 -57.64 8.02
C GLY A 543 -18.48 -56.54 8.95
N GLY A 544 -19.23 -55.81 9.71
CA GLY A 544 -20.38 -56.17 10.54
C GLY A 544 -19.92 -56.34 11.98
N GLY A 545 -20.30 -55.43 12.88
CA GLY A 545 -20.07 -55.62 14.30
C GLY A 545 -20.28 -54.39 15.17
N ASP A 546 -21.53 -54.15 15.50
CA ASP A 546 -21.95 -53.36 16.66
C ASP A 546 -21.28 -53.79 17.97
N ARG A 547 -21.07 -52.85 18.87
CA ARG A 547 -21.45 -52.97 20.28
C ARG A 547 -21.23 -51.69 21.07
N ASN A 548 -22.32 -51.11 21.35
CA ASN A 548 -22.84 -50.39 22.51
C ASN A 548 -22.11 -50.72 23.86
N SER A 549 -21.79 -49.72 24.64
CA SER A 549 -22.03 -49.73 26.08
C SER A 549 -21.97 -48.31 26.68
N LYS A 550 -23.11 -47.90 27.16
CA LYS A 550 -23.49 -46.93 28.18
C LYS A 550 -22.73 -47.16 29.49
N TRP A 551 -22.64 -46.13 30.27
CA TRP A 551 -22.71 -45.87 31.71
C TRP A 551 -21.95 -44.55 31.95
N GLY A 552 -22.41 -43.52 32.61
CA GLY A 552 -23.47 -43.34 33.59
C GLY A 552 -22.95 -42.38 34.65
N SER A 553 -23.61 -41.22 34.75
CA SER A 553 -23.95 -40.43 35.93
C SER A 553 -22.90 -40.05 36.98
N GLY A 554 -22.92 -38.79 37.34
CA GLY A 554 -22.96 -38.38 38.73
C GLY A 554 -22.14 -37.15 39.10
N GLY A 555 -22.84 -36.15 39.60
CA GLY A 555 -22.33 -35.30 40.65
C GLY A 555 -22.02 -33.86 40.28
N GLY A 556 -22.99 -33.03 40.55
CA GLY A 556 -23.05 -31.61 40.63
C GLY A 556 -22.32 -31.02 41.84
N SER A 557 -21.93 -29.78 41.70
CA SER A 557 -21.95 -28.78 42.78
C SER A 557 -21.81 -27.37 42.17
N SER A 558 -22.83 -26.62 42.40
CA SER A 558 -23.02 -25.20 42.36
C SER A 558 -22.06 -24.46 43.29
N TYR A 559 -21.70 -23.26 42.95
CA TYR A 559 -21.38 -22.03 43.68
C TYR A 559 -20.58 -21.15 42.74
N GLY A 560 -20.82 -19.90 42.47
CA GLY A 560 -21.50 -18.83 43.11
C GLY A 560 -21.13 -17.57 42.33
N SER A 561 -22.13 -16.86 41.91
CA SER A 561 -22.08 -15.52 41.30
C SER A 561 -21.37 -14.51 42.21
N LYS A 562 -20.41 -13.76 41.67
CA LYS A 562 -20.06 -12.43 42.21
C LYS A 562 -20.08 -11.41 41.09
N SER A 563 -21.13 -10.62 41.15
CA SER A 563 -21.36 -9.33 40.52
C SER A 563 -20.35 -8.30 41.04
N PHE A 564 -19.77 -7.53 40.14
CA PHE A 564 -19.12 -6.26 40.45
C PHE A 564 -19.91 -5.10 39.86
N PRO A 565 -19.98 -3.94 40.54
CA PRO A 565 -20.95 -2.90 40.28
C PRO A 565 -20.51 -1.94 39.18
N SER A 566 -21.48 -1.55 38.39
CA SER A 566 -21.49 -0.42 37.46
C SER A 566 -21.39 0.90 38.21
N ASN A 567 -20.41 1.73 37.86
CA ASN A 567 -20.43 3.16 38.24
C ASN A 567 -20.89 3.99 37.05
N ASN A 568 -22.14 4.45 37.19
CA ASN A 568 -22.71 5.58 36.48
C ASN A 568 -22.04 6.87 36.95
N TYR A 569 -21.59 7.71 36.06
CA TYR A 569 -21.46 9.14 36.30
C TYR A 569 -22.35 9.89 35.32
N SER A 570 -23.39 10.47 35.95
CA SER A 570 -24.33 11.38 35.37
C SER A 570 -23.70 12.72 35.02
N SER A 571 -24.09 13.22 33.89
CA SER A 571 -24.07 14.62 33.47
C SER A 571 -24.71 15.54 34.48
N ASN A 572 -24.09 16.66 34.81
CA ASN A 572 -24.78 17.81 35.35
C ASN A 572 -24.34 19.08 34.62
N SER A 573 -25.28 19.61 33.89
CA SER A 573 -25.30 20.95 33.34
C SER A 573 -25.63 21.92 34.48
N ASN A 574 -24.86 22.99 34.61
CA ASN A 574 -25.47 24.22 35.15
C ASN A 574 -24.83 25.47 34.57
N SER A 575 -25.71 26.32 34.19
CA SER A 575 -25.65 27.65 33.62
C SER A 575 -25.22 28.71 34.65
N GLY A 576 -24.61 29.82 34.13
CA GLY A 576 -24.92 31.14 34.65
C GLY A 576 -23.75 31.94 35.17
N GLY A 577 -23.60 33.15 34.64
CA GLY A 577 -22.95 34.24 35.35
C GLY A 577 -22.04 35.15 34.53
N SER A 578 -22.62 36.14 34.00
CA SER A 578 -22.25 37.41 33.41
C SER A 578 -21.43 38.34 34.34
N TYR A 579 -20.88 39.43 33.75
CA TYR A 579 -20.18 40.63 34.24
C TYR A 579 -18.65 40.54 34.30
N GLY A 580 -17.89 41.47 33.79
CA GLY A 580 -18.10 42.88 33.54
C GLY A 580 -16.86 43.51 32.83
N GLN A 581 -17.11 44.59 32.21
CA GLN A 581 -16.25 45.55 31.56
C GLN A 581 -15.14 46.12 32.47
N ASN A 582 -13.97 46.51 31.86
CA ASN A 582 -13.43 47.87 31.95
C ASN A 582 -12.16 47.95 31.09
N ASN A 583 -12.15 48.77 30.07
CA ASN A 583 -11.63 50.11 29.88
C ASN A 583 -10.20 50.37 30.43
N GLY A 584 -9.34 50.86 29.53
CA GLY A 584 -8.11 51.56 29.88
C GLY A 584 -7.27 51.93 28.65
N ASN A 585 -7.57 53.09 28.09
CA ASN A 585 -6.73 53.92 27.20
C ASN A 585 -5.36 54.21 27.80
N SER A 586 -4.30 54.38 27.00
CA SER A 586 -3.57 55.65 26.92
C SER A 586 -2.34 55.59 26.02
N TYR A 587 -2.32 56.35 24.98
CA TYR A 587 -1.37 57.33 24.43
C TYR A 587 0.09 57.33 24.92
N GLY A 588 0.99 57.47 23.89
CA GLY A 588 2.36 57.93 24.12
C GLY A 588 3.16 57.99 22.83
N SER A 589 3.09 59.14 22.21
CA SER A 589 3.88 59.65 21.07
C SER A 589 5.29 60.05 21.47
N GLY A 590 6.19 60.08 20.48
CA GLY A 590 7.49 60.79 20.49
C GLY A 590 8.47 60.05 19.61
N GLY A 591 8.99 60.48 18.49
CA GLY A 591 9.47 61.81 18.10
C GLY A 591 10.99 61.82 18.12
N GLY A 592 11.65 62.07 16.96
CA GLY A 592 13.06 62.45 16.91
C GLY A 592 13.88 61.60 15.91
N THR A 593 13.99 61.99 14.64
CA THR A 593 14.95 62.86 13.95
C THR A 593 16.42 62.40 13.96
N GLY A 594 16.95 62.16 12.78
CA GLY A 594 18.18 62.79 12.33
C GLY A 594 19.39 61.93 12.09
N GLY A 595 19.94 62.00 10.87
CA GLY A 595 21.40 61.91 10.72
C GLY A 595 21.88 61.09 9.52
N SER A 596 22.00 61.76 8.39
CA SER A 596 22.77 61.45 7.18
C SER A 596 24.28 61.29 7.42
N SER A 597 24.97 60.50 6.60
CA SER A 597 26.22 60.77 5.85
C SER A 597 26.75 59.43 5.28
N SER A 598 26.78 59.21 3.97
CA SER A 598 27.79 59.58 2.97
C SER A 598 29.18 58.96 3.17
N GLY A 599 29.63 58.23 2.15
CA GLY A 599 31.00 57.77 1.86
C GLY A 599 31.01 56.30 1.40
N GLY A 600 31.13 55.85 0.20
CA GLY A 600 31.96 56.25 -0.96
C GLY A 600 33.37 55.64 -0.85
N TYR A 601 33.67 54.61 -1.66
CA TYR A 601 34.92 54.26 -2.34
C TYR A 601 34.89 52.74 -2.69
N ARG A 602 34.78 52.33 -3.89
CA ARG A 602 35.64 52.11 -5.07
C ARG A 602 36.82 51.12 -4.87
N GLN A 603 36.75 50.04 -5.71
CA GLN A 603 37.86 49.33 -6.42
C GLN A 603 38.80 48.45 -5.57
N GLN A 604 39.31 47.32 -5.98
CA GLN A 604 39.66 46.68 -7.29
C GLN A 604 40.21 45.27 -7.04
N ASN A 605 39.99 44.39 -8.05
CA ASN A 605 40.88 43.32 -8.58
C ASN A 605 41.45 42.27 -7.61
N GLY A 606 41.27 40.98 -7.92
CA GLY A 606 41.84 40.19 -8.99
C GLY A 606 42.50 38.94 -8.42
N TYR A 607 42.24 37.87 -8.95
CA TYR A 607 42.81 36.59 -9.35
C TYR A 607 41.77 35.45 -9.20
#